data_efddc2385b20fe1059977900ee76d563
#
_entry.id   efddc2385b20fe1059977900ee76d563
#
_cell.length_a   1.000
_cell.length_b   1.000
_cell.length_c   1.000
_cell.angle_alpha   90.00
_cell.angle_beta   90.00
_cell.angle_gamma   90.00
#
_symmetry.space_group_name_H-M   'P 1'
#
loop_
_entity.id
_entity.type
_entity.pdbx_description
1 polymer ?
#
loop_
_entity_poly.entity_id
_entity_poly.type
_entity_poly.pdbx_seq_one_letter_code
_entity_poly.pdbx_strand_id
1 'polypeptide(L)'
;RQAGILAAAGLYALEHNIQRLADDHAHARQLAARLQQIPGISIDPETVDTNILFFDVVGAKWSAKEFVAALKPHGLLLNAVGARSCRAVTHLDVPAEAIEQAAEKIARVLDR
;
A
#
# COMPACT_ATOMS: atom_id res chain seq x y z
N ARG A 1 -3.84 -17.29 -29.27
CA ARG A 1 -2.78 -16.71 -30.10
C ARG A 1 -1.88 -15.83 -29.22
N GLN A 2 -0.58 -15.94 -29.38
CA GLN A 2 0.47 -15.23 -28.60
C GLN A 2 0.39 -15.42 -27.07
N ALA A 3 -0.31 -16.44 -26.58
CA ALA A 3 -0.40 -16.73 -25.17
C ALA A 3 0.93 -17.19 -24.54
N GLY A 4 1.91 -17.61 -25.37
CA GLY A 4 3.20 -18.11 -24.89
C GLY A 4 3.99 -17.08 -24.10
N ILE A 5 3.95 -15.79 -24.44
CA ILE A 5 4.64 -14.71 -23.70
C ILE A 5 4.06 -14.57 -22.29
N LEU A 6 2.74 -14.54 -22.17
CA LEU A 6 2.05 -14.45 -20.87
C LEU A 6 2.25 -15.73 -20.04
N ALA A 7 2.19 -16.90 -20.70
CA ALA A 7 2.43 -18.18 -20.06
C ALA A 7 3.87 -18.30 -19.53
N ALA A 8 4.87 -17.84 -20.29
CA ALA A 8 6.27 -17.80 -19.84
C ALA A 8 6.46 -16.92 -18.61
N ALA A 9 5.85 -15.73 -18.59
CA ALA A 9 5.86 -14.86 -17.42
C ALA A 9 5.20 -15.53 -16.21
N GLY A 10 4.07 -16.20 -16.41
CA GLY A 10 3.37 -16.96 -15.35
C GLY A 10 4.22 -18.12 -14.81
N LEU A 11 4.86 -18.90 -15.67
CA LEU A 11 5.76 -19.99 -15.26
C LEU A 11 6.95 -19.44 -14.45
N TYR A 12 7.59 -18.38 -14.93
CA TYR A 12 8.67 -17.74 -14.21
C TYR A 12 8.23 -17.27 -12.80
N ALA A 13 7.08 -16.64 -12.71
CA ALA A 13 6.53 -16.18 -11.44
C ALA A 13 6.26 -17.33 -10.47
N LEU A 14 5.69 -18.45 -10.96
CA LEU A 14 5.44 -19.65 -10.15
C LEU A 14 6.74 -20.29 -9.65
N GLU A 15 7.78 -20.31 -10.46
CA GLU A 15 9.06 -20.91 -10.10
C GLU A 15 9.91 -20.04 -9.17
N HIS A 16 9.83 -18.70 -9.29
CA HIS A 16 10.77 -17.78 -8.64
C HIS A 16 10.15 -16.84 -7.61
N ASN A 17 8.84 -16.54 -7.71
CA ASN A 17 8.24 -15.46 -6.92
C ASN A 17 7.27 -15.92 -5.84
N ILE A 18 6.89 -17.20 -5.78
CA ILE A 18 5.90 -17.66 -4.80
C ILE A 18 6.39 -17.44 -3.36
N GLN A 19 7.62 -17.85 -3.05
CA GLN A 19 8.14 -17.79 -1.69
C GLN A 19 8.33 -16.35 -1.20
N ARG A 20 8.72 -15.44 -2.09
CA ARG A 20 8.89 -14.03 -1.74
C ARG A 20 7.57 -13.28 -1.49
N LEU A 21 6.41 -13.85 -1.78
CA LEU A 21 5.11 -13.27 -1.40
C LEU A 21 5.00 -13.08 0.12
N ALA A 22 5.71 -13.88 0.90
CA ALA A 22 5.80 -13.70 2.36
C ALA A 22 6.38 -12.32 2.74
N ASP A 23 7.33 -11.80 1.95
CA ASP A 23 7.92 -10.47 2.17
C ASP A 23 6.87 -9.38 1.91
N ASP A 24 6.09 -9.51 0.82
CA ASP A 24 5.02 -8.56 0.49
C ASP A 24 3.97 -8.51 1.60
N HIS A 25 3.60 -9.67 2.16
CA HIS A 25 2.66 -9.75 3.29
C HIS A 25 3.25 -9.14 4.57
N ALA A 26 4.53 -9.36 4.83
CA ALA A 26 5.21 -8.76 5.98
C ALA A 26 5.27 -7.23 5.84
N HIS A 27 5.61 -6.72 4.66
CA HIS A 27 5.63 -5.29 4.35
C HIS A 27 4.23 -4.64 4.50
N ALA A 28 3.17 -5.32 4.05
CA ALA A 28 1.81 -4.82 4.21
C ALA A 28 1.42 -4.71 5.68
N ARG A 29 1.71 -5.73 6.49
CA ARG A 29 1.45 -5.70 7.95
C ARG A 29 2.29 -4.64 8.66
N GLN A 30 3.55 -4.49 8.29
CA GLN A 30 4.42 -3.44 8.83
C GLN A 30 3.85 -2.04 8.53
N LEU A 31 3.43 -1.79 7.28
CA LEU A 31 2.79 -0.54 6.90
C LEU A 31 1.52 -0.30 7.70
N ALA A 32 0.64 -1.31 7.84
CA ALA A 32 -0.58 -1.20 8.62
C ALA A 32 -0.32 -0.83 10.09
N ALA A 33 0.66 -1.48 10.73
CA ALA A 33 1.06 -1.19 12.11
C ALA A 33 1.60 0.25 12.26
N ARG A 34 2.34 0.75 11.26
CA ARG A 34 2.81 2.14 11.25
C ARG A 34 1.67 3.12 11.03
N LEU A 35 0.75 2.84 10.11
CA LEU A 35 -0.41 3.69 9.82
C LEU A 35 -1.35 3.82 11.02
N GLN A 36 -1.54 2.76 11.79
CA GLN A 36 -2.36 2.78 13.00
C GLN A 36 -1.88 3.82 14.04
N GLN A 37 -0.58 4.15 14.04
CA GLN A 37 0.03 5.12 14.94
C GLN A 37 -0.14 6.58 14.48
N ILE A 38 -0.63 6.81 13.25
CA ILE A 38 -0.74 8.15 12.66
C ILE A 38 -2.11 8.75 12.99
N PRO A 39 -2.17 9.87 13.73
CA PRO A 39 -3.43 10.58 13.94
C PRO A 39 -4.07 10.97 12.61
N GLY A 40 -5.36 10.70 12.47
CA GLY A 40 -6.08 10.95 11.22
C GLY A 40 -6.14 9.78 10.25
N ILE A 41 -5.56 8.62 10.60
CA ILE A 41 -5.74 7.34 9.92
C ILE A 41 -6.54 6.38 10.80
N SER A 42 -7.45 5.65 10.18
CA SER A 42 -8.15 4.52 10.78
C SER A 42 -7.84 3.25 9.98
N ILE A 43 -7.24 2.28 10.65
CA ILE A 43 -6.92 0.96 10.09
C ILE A 43 -6.92 -0.07 11.21
N ASP A 44 -7.38 -1.28 10.88
CA ASP A 44 -7.21 -2.45 11.73
C ASP A 44 -6.15 -3.37 11.10
N PRO A 45 -4.92 -3.43 11.67
CA PRO A 45 -3.84 -4.27 11.14
C PRO A 45 -4.17 -5.77 11.09
N GLU A 46 -5.09 -6.25 11.93
CA GLU A 46 -5.49 -7.66 11.96
C GLU A 46 -6.28 -8.07 10.71
N THR A 47 -6.79 -7.09 9.95
CA THR A 47 -7.50 -7.36 8.69
C THR A 47 -6.58 -7.49 7.47
N VAL A 48 -5.25 -7.39 7.67
CA VAL A 48 -4.28 -7.44 6.57
C VAL A 48 -3.78 -8.87 6.37
N ASP A 49 -4.46 -9.60 5.51
CA ASP A 49 -4.15 -11.01 5.21
C ASP A 49 -3.06 -11.20 4.15
N THR A 50 -2.97 -10.26 3.19
CA THR A 50 -2.10 -10.38 2.02
C THR A 50 -1.21 -9.15 1.85
N ASN A 51 -0.93 -8.80 0.60
CA ASN A 51 -0.15 -7.63 0.22
C ASN A 51 -1.02 -6.38 -0.05
N ILE A 52 -2.31 -6.43 0.27
CA ILE A 52 -3.25 -5.33 0.08
C ILE A 52 -3.77 -4.90 1.44
N LEU A 53 -3.71 -3.61 1.71
CA LEU A 53 -4.31 -3.02 2.89
C LEU A 53 -5.24 -1.86 2.52
N PHE A 54 -6.28 -1.70 3.32
CA PHE A 54 -7.22 -0.60 3.24
C PHE A 54 -7.15 0.21 4.53
N PHE A 55 -7.22 1.52 4.40
CA PHE A 55 -7.31 2.42 5.54
C PHE A 55 -8.17 3.63 5.20
N ASP A 56 -8.74 4.25 6.20
CA ASP A 56 -9.55 5.45 6.06
C ASP A 56 -8.79 6.69 6.55
N VAL A 57 -8.94 7.78 5.80
CA VAL A 57 -8.54 9.11 6.24
C VAL A 57 -9.69 9.70 7.05
N VAL A 58 -9.49 9.88 8.37
CA VAL A 58 -10.52 10.37 9.27
C VAL A 58 -10.37 11.89 9.50
N GLY A 59 -11.50 12.56 9.79
CA GLY A 59 -11.54 14.01 9.93
C GLY A 59 -12.11 14.72 8.70
N ALA A 60 -12.37 16.01 8.80
CA ALA A 60 -13.08 16.78 7.76
C ALA A 60 -12.19 17.32 6.64
N LYS A 61 -10.87 17.33 6.85
CA LYS A 61 -9.91 18.02 5.98
C LYS A 61 -9.68 17.35 4.61
N TRP A 62 -9.66 16.02 4.57
CA TRP A 62 -9.28 15.27 3.37
C TRP A 62 -10.38 14.32 2.92
N SER A 63 -10.73 14.33 1.65
CA SER A 63 -11.29 13.16 0.99
C SER A 63 -10.14 12.20 0.59
N ALA A 64 -10.44 10.91 0.40
CA ALA A 64 -9.43 9.95 -0.07
C ALA A 64 -8.78 10.39 -1.39
N LYS A 65 -9.57 10.96 -2.31
CA LYS A 65 -9.09 11.43 -3.62
C LYS A 65 -8.10 12.59 -3.48
N GLU A 66 -8.40 13.58 -2.65
CA GLU A 66 -7.50 14.72 -2.42
C GLU A 66 -6.23 14.28 -1.70
N PHE A 67 -6.37 13.40 -0.71
CA PHE A 67 -5.24 12.85 0.03
C PHE A 67 -4.27 12.08 -0.86
N VAL A 68 -4.77 11.16 -1.69
CA VAL A 68 -3.96 10.39 -2.65
C VAL A 68 -3.29 11.33 -3.67
N ALA A 69 -4.00 12.37 -4.14
CA ALA A 69 -3.42 13.36 -5.04
C ALA A 69 -2.29 14.15 -4.37
N ALA A 70 -2.43 14.49 -3.08
CA ALA A 70 -1.39 15.19 -2.30
C ALA A 70 -0.14 14.34 -2.04
N LEU A 71 -0.26 13.01 -2.00
CA LEU A 71 0.87 12.08 -1.82
C LEU A 71 1.69 11.88 -3.11
N LYS A 72 1.06 12.00 -4.28
CA LYS A 72 1.70 11.75 -5.57
C LYS A 72 2.99 12.55 -5.82
N PRO A 73 3.06 13.87 -5.53
CA PRO A 73 4.30 14.64 -5.67
C PRO A 73 5.45 14.17 -4.76
N HIS A 74 5.12 13.43 -3.70
CA HIS A 74 6.09 12.82 -2.79
C HIS A 74 6.54 11.42 -3.23
N GLY A 75 6.14 10.99 -4.43
CA GLY A 75 6.51 9.68 -4.98
C GLY A 75 5.77 8.51 -4.34
N LEU A 76 4.63 8.75 -3.68
CA LEU A 76 3.80 7.70 -3.09
C LEU A 76 2.50 7.56 -3.89
N LEU A 77 2.31 6.39 -4.49
CA LEU A 77 1.17 6.08 -5.34
C LEU A 77 0.21 5.14 -4.61
N LEU A 78 -0.96 5.64 -4.30
CA LEU A 78 -2.07 4.91 -3.68
C LEU A 78 -3.34 5.06 -4.52
N ASN A 79 -4.36 4.27 -4.21
CA ASN A 79 -5.67 4.38 -4.83
C ASN A 79 -6.72 4.85 -3.82
N ALA A 80 -7.51 5.83 -4.19
CA ALA A 80 -8.75 6.15 -3.50
C ALA A 80 -9.83 5.16 -3.98
N VAL A 81 -10.45 4.44 -3.05
CA VAL A 81 -11.46 3.39 -3.33
C VAL A 81 -12.82 3.71 -2.74
N GLY A 82 -12.93 4.82 -2.03
CA GLY A 82 -14.16 5.34 -1.44
C GLY A 82 -14.03 6.82 -1.13
N ALA A 83 -15.02 7.39 -0.46
CA ALA A 83 -14.99 8.81 -0.08
C ALA A 83 -13.83 9.12 0.88
N ARG A 84 -13.51 8.18 1.75
CA ARG A 84 -12.46 8.26 2.77
C ARG A 84 -11.44 7.14 2.66
N SER A 85 -11.76 6.05 1.98
CA SER A 85 -11.00 4.81 1.94
C SER A 85 -9.91 4.85 0.88
N CYS A 86 -8.71 4.53 1.28
CA CYS A 86 -7.52 4.38 0.46
C CYS A 86 -7.07 2.91 0.43
N ARG A 87 -6.47 2.51 -0.67
CA ARG A 87 -5.87 1.18 -0.83
C ARG A 87 -4.38 1.34 -1.13
N ALA A 88 -3.55 0.63 -0.37
CA ALA A 88 -2.14 0.44 -0.65
C ALA A 88 -1.85 -1.02 -1.03
N VAL A 89 -0.84 -1.22 -1.85
CA VAL A 89 -0.39 -2.55 -2.31
C VAL A 89 1.12 -2.61 -2.19
N THR A 90 1.62 -3.66 -1.54
CA THR A 90 3.03 -4.01 -1.52
C THR A 90 3.32 -5.06 -2.60
N HIS A 91 4.48 -4.99 -3.22
CA HIS A 91 4.87 -5.89 -4.29
C HIS A 91 6.40 -5.91 -4.46
N LEU A 92 6.89 -6.69 -5.41
CA LEU A 92 8.31 -6.93 -5.68
C LEU A 92 9.18 -5.66 -5.72
N ASP A 93 8.65 -4.55 -6.25
CA ASP A 93 9.39 -3.30 -6.40
C ASP A 93 9.27 -2.35 -5.18
N VAL A 94 8.68 -2.84 -4.07
CA VAL A 94 8.53 -2.07 -2.83
C VAL A 94 9.41 -2.69 -1.74
N PRO A 95 10.65 -2.20 -1.56
CA PRO A 95 11.55 -2.71 -0.53
C PRO A 95 11.14 -2.25 0.87
N ALA A 96 11.67 -2.89 1.90
CA ALA A 96 11.36 -2.60 3.30
C ALA A 96 11.56 -1.12 3.68
N GLU A 97 12.61 -0.49 3.18
CA GLU A 97 12.90 0.93 3.43
C GLU A 97 11.81 1.86 2.89
N ALA A 98 11.15 1.47 1.79
CA ALA A 98 10.06 2.24 1.21
C ALA A 98 8.81 2.24 2.10
N ILE A 99 8.62 1.22 2.94
CA ILE A 99 7.50 1.12 3.88
C ILE A 99 7.58 2.20 4.96
N GLU A 100 8.74 2.38 5.58
CA GLU A 100 8.95 3.43 6.57
C GLU A 100 8.80 4.82 5.94
N GLN A 101 9.41 5.03 4.77
CA GLN A 101 9.27 6.28 4.04
C GLN A 101 7.81 6.57 3.65
N ALA A 102 7.02 5.55 3.31
CA ALA A 102 5.61 5.71 3.00
C ALA A 102 4.82 6.21 4.22
N ALA A 103 5.01 5.58 5.38
CA ALA A 103 4.37 6.01 6.62
C ALA A 103 4.73 7.46 7.00
N GLU A 104 6.01 7.83 6.90
CA GLU A 104 6.47 9.21 7.16
C GLU A 104 5.84 10.24 6.21
N LYS A 105 5.76 9.91 4.91
CA LYS A 105 5.13 10.78 3.89
C LYS A 105 3.64 10.97 4.17
N ILE A 106 2.95 9.90 4.55
CA ILE A 106 1.53 9.92 4.93
C ILE A 106 1.33 10.85 6.14
N ALA A 107 2.09 10.67 7.21
CA ALA A 107 2.01 11.52 8.39
C ALA A 107 2.26 13.00 8.03
N ARG A 108 3.31 13.29 7.28
CA ARG A 108 3.67 14.66 6.87
C ARG A 108 2.58 15.35 6.04
N VAL A 109 1.87 14.61 5.19
CA VAL A 109 0.78 15.19 4.37
C VAL A 109 -0.46 15.45 5.24
N LEU A 110 -0.75 14.59 6.21
CA LEU A 110 -1.88 14.78 7.13
C LEU A 110 -1.70 16.00 8.04
N ASP A 111 -0.47 16.29 8.47
CA ASP A 111 -0.15 17.42 9.35
C ASP A 111 -0.27 18.80 8.65
N ARG A 112 -0.36 18.84 7.32
CA ARG A 112 -0.55 20.07 6.52
C ARG A 112 -2.00 20.50 6.48
#